data_bea5802c11b65afbcfee8f3dd009eedf
#
_entry.id   bea5802c11b65afbcfee8f3dd009eedf
#
_cell.length_a   1.000
_cell.length_b   1.000
_cell.length_c   1.000
_cell.angle_alpha   90.00
_cell.angle_beta   90.00
_cell.angle_gamma   90.00
#
_symmetry.space_group_name_H-M   'P 1'
#
loop_
_entity.id
_entity.type
_entity.pdbx_description
1 polymer ?
#
loop_
_entity_poly.entity_id
_entity_poly.type
_entity_poly.pdbx_seq_one_letter_code
_entity_poly.pdbx_strand_id
1 'polypeptide(L)'
;MIFYFSGTGNSKWIANQLSKEQQEDLFFIPDAWKNDTWEFSLREDEKIGFVFPVYSWAPPVIVQEFIRKLVLKGYQQQYLFFVCSCGDDTGLTRQVMEKALAARGWRCNAGFSVIMPNNYVLFPGFDVDSKELEKKKLAEAVPALEKVSRLITGR
;
A
#
# COMPACT_ATOMS: atom_id res chain seq x y z
N MET A 1 -4.64 -10.96 4.17
CA MET A 1 -3.82 -10.90 2.93
C MET A 1 -3.41 -9.47 2.58
N ILE A 2 -2.24 -9.27 1.98
CA ILE A 2 -1.72 -7.96 1.60
C ILE A 2 -1.40 -7.97 0.12
N PHE A 3 -2.03 -7.07 -0.64
CA PHE A 3 -1.74 -6.82 -2.05
C PHE A 3 -0.78 -5.64 -2.17
N TYR A 4 0.29 -5.76 -2.94
CA TYR A 4 1.23 -4.67 -3.08
C TYR A 4 1.66 -4.42 -4.52
N PHE A 5 1.99 -3.15 -4.79
CA PHE A 5 2.72 -2.70 -5.96
C PHE A 5 3.96 -1.92 -5.52
N SER A 6 5.07 -2.12 -6.21
CA SER A 6 6.32 -1.39 -5.96
C SER A 6 7.12 -1.25 -7.25
N GLY A 7 7.51 -0.02 -7.58
CA GLY A 7 8.40 0.25 -8.72
C GLY A 7 9.87 0.08 -8.35
N THR A 8 10.32 0.65 -7.23
CA THR A 8 11.74 0.78 -6.87
C THR A 8 12.13 0.12 -5.56
N GLY A 9 11.19 -0.49 -4.84
CA GLY A 9 11.46 -1.28 -3.65
C GLY A 9 10.92 -0.72 -2.33
N ASN A 10 10.65 0.58 -2.20
CA ASN A 10 10.15 1.18 -0.97
C ASN A 10 8.87 0.53 -0.47
N SER A 11 7.84 0.47 -1.32
CA SER A 11 6.57 -0.18 -0.97
C SER A 11 6.71 -1.68 -0.75
N LYS A 12 7.63 -2.36 -1.47
CA LYS A 12 7.93 -3.78 -1.26
C LYS A 12 8.49 -4.03 0.14
N TRP A 13 9.39 -3.17 0.62
CA TRP A 13 9.92 -3.26 1.97
C TRP A 13 8.80 -3.12 3.00
N ILE A 14 7.93 -2.11 2.88
CA ILE A 14 6.77 -1.92 3.75
C ILE A 14 5.87 -3.17 3.74
N ALA A 15 5.52 -3.66 2.56
CA ALA A 15 4.64 -4.81 2.40
C ALA A 15 5.21 -6.08 3.05
N ASN A 16 6.51 -6.34 2.87
CA ASN A 16 7.18 -7.48 3.49
C ASN A 16 7.18 -7.41 5.03
N GLN A 17 7.43 -6.23 5.61
CA GLN A 17 7.39 -6.07 7.07
C GLN A 17 5.98 -6.28 7.61
N LEU A 18 4.98 -5.63 7.00
CA LEU A 18 3.58 -5.80 7.41
C LEU A 18 3.09 -7.25 7.28
N SER A 19 3.42 -7.94 6.18
CA SER A 19 3.06 -9.35 5.98
C SER A 19 3.58 -10.23 7.11
N LYS A 20 4.85 -10.05 7.51
CA LYS A 20 5.45 -10.81 8.62
C LYS A 20 4.79 -10.49 9.97
N GLU A 21 4.61 -9.21 10.28
CA GLU A 21 4.09 -8.78 11.57
C GLU A 21 2.60 -9.06 11.74
N GLN A 22 1.81 -8.95 10.66
CA GLN A 22 0.38 -9.24 10.68
C GLN A 22 0.07 -10.72 10.39
N GLN A 23 1.08 -11.54 10.01
CA GLN A 23 0.93 -12.95 9.62
C GLN A 23 -0.04 -13.12 8.44
N GLU A 24 0.04 -12.20 7.48
CA GLU A 24 -0.82 -12.18 6.29
C GLU A 24 -0.04 -12.57 5.03
N ASP A 25 -0.69 -13.29 4.14
CA ASP A 25 -0.13 -13.64 2.83
C ASP A 25 0.11 -12.40 1.98
N LEU A 26 1.18 -12.42 1.19
CA LEU A 26 1.63 -11.28 0.38
C LEU A 26 1.48 -11.57 -1.11
N PHE A 27 0.77 -10.70 -1.84
CA PHE A 27 0.51 -10.83 -3.27
C PHE A 27 1.01 -9.62 -4.05
N PHE A 28 1.84 -9.87 -5.05
CA PHE A 28 2.34 -8.82 -5.93
C PHE A 28 1.31 -8.53 -7.03
N ILE A 29 0.78 -7.32 -7.06
CA ILE A 29 -0.29 -6.93 -8.00
C ILE A 29 0.07 -7.20 -9.47
N PRO A 30 1.29 -6.89 -9.97
CA PRO A 30 1.67 -7.22 -11.34
C PRO A 30 1.61 -8.71 -11.69
N ASP A 31 1.83 -9.61 -10.73
CA ASP A 31 1.72 -11.06 -10.97
C ASP A 31 0.25 -11.47 -11.18
N ALA A 32 -0.69 -10.82 -10.50
CA ALA A 32 -2.12 -11.02 -10.73
C ALA A 32 -2.51 -10.64 -12.17
N TRP A 33 -1.97 -9.53 -12.69
CA TRP A 33 -2.14 -9.12 -14.08
C TRP A 33 -1.54 -10.12 -15.07
N LYS A 34 -0.31 -10.56 -14.81
CA LYS A 34 0.41 -11.50 -15.67
C LYS A 34 -0.29 -12.85 -15.76
N ASN A 35 -0.86 -13.32 -14.64
CA ASN A 35 -1.46 -14.64 -14.51
C ASN A 35 -2.98 -14.62 -14.64
N ASP A 36 -3.59 -13.46 -14.95
CA ASP A 36 -5.04 -13.24 -15.01
C ASP A 36 -5.78 -13.74 -13.77
N THR A 37 -5.18 -13.50 -12.59
CA THR A 37 -5.67 -13.96 -11.29
C THR A 37 -6.36 -12.83 -10.55
N TRP A 38 -7.68 -12.87 -10.45
CA TRP A 38 -8.51 -11.80 -9.87
C TRP A 38 -9.31 -12.22 -8.65
N GLU A 39 -9.43 -13.53 -8.39
CA GLU A 39 -10.22 -14.07 -7.31
C GLU A 39 -9.34 -14.55 -6.17
N PHE A 40 -9.66 -14.11 -4.94
CA PHE A 40 -8.98 -14.49 -3.71
C PHE A 40 -10.01 -14.84 -2.65
N SER A 41 -9.81 -15.98 -2.00
CA SER A 41 -10.70 -16.44 -0.92
C SER A 41 -10.17 -15.96 0.42
N LEU A 42 -11.03 -15.30 1.19
CA LEU A 42 -10.70 -14.76 2.50
C LEU A 42 -10.98 -15.77 3.62
N ARG A 43 -10.12 -15.78 4.62
CA ARG A 43 -10.39 -16.39 5.92
C ARG A 43 -11.26 -15.42 6.76
N GLU A 44 -11.96 -15.94 7.75
CA GLU A 44 -12.88 -15.15 8.58
C GLU A 44 -12.19 -13.97 9.28
N ASP A 45 -11.01 -14.22 9.87
CA ASP A 45 -10.25 -13.23 10.65
C ASP A 45 -9.16 -12.51 9.83
N GLU A 46 -9.18 -12.63 8.51
CA GLU A 46 -8.14 -12.09 7.66
C GLU A 46 -8.24 -10.59 7.51
N LYS A 47 -7.11 -9.89 7.68
CA LYS A 47 -7.02 -8.47 7.34
C LYS A 47 -6.67 -8.29 5.87
N ILE A 48 -7.22 -7.25 5.25
CA ILE A 48 -6.99 -6.95 3.84
C ILE A 48 -6.19 -5.66 3.74
N GLY A 49 -4.98 -5.75 3.22
CA GLY A 49 -4.07 -4.61 3.05
C GLY A 49 -3.77 -4.29 1.59
N PHE A 50 -3.64 -3.01 1.28
CA PHE A 50 -3.08 -2.53 0.01
C PHE A 50 -1.84 -1.69 0.30
N VAL A 51 -0.70 -2.04 -0.31
CA VAL A 51 0.56 -1.31 -0.12
C VAL A 51 1.10 -0.86 -1.47
N PHE A 52 1.34 0.44 -1.62
CA PHE A 52 1.72 1.03 -2.91
C PHE A 52 2.43 2.39 -2.75
N PRO A 53 3.19 2.86 -3.76
CA PRO A 53 3.75 4.20 -3.77
C PRO A 53 2.71 5.24 -4.18
N VAL A 54 2.88 6.48 -3.75
CA VAL A 54 2.13 7.62 -4.28
C VAL A 54 2.75 8.04 -5.61
N TYR A 55 1.95 8.02 -6.68
CA TYR A 55 2.32 8.49 -8.00
C TYR A 55 1.44 9.69 -8.38
N SER A 56 2.06 10.84 -8.61
CA SER A 56 1.32 12.07 -8.95
C SER A 56 0.16 12.36 -7.99
N TRP A 57 0.45 12.32 -6.69
CA TRP A 57 -0.50 12.59 -5.58
C TRP A 57 -1.71 11.65 -5.51
N ALA A 58 -1.62 10.46 -6.12
CA ALA A 58 -2.69 9.47 -6.13
C ALA A 58 -2.11 8.03 -6.09
N PRO A 59 -2.97 7.01 -5.86
CA PRO A 59 -2.56 5.61 -6.05
C PRO A 59 -2.22 5.36 -7.52
N PRO A 60 -1.21 4.51 -7.82
CA PRO A 60 -0.91 4.12 -9.20
C PRO A 60 -2.11 3.54 -9.92
N VAL A 61 -2.23 3.82 -11.23
CA VAL A 61 -3.35 3.32 -12.04
C VAL A 61 -3.49 1.79 -11.96
N ILE A 62 -2.36 1.07 -11.95
CA ILE A 62 -2.37 -0.40 -11.83
C ILE A 62 -3.04 -0.89 -10.53
N VAL A 63 -2.89 -0.14 -9.43
CA VAL A 63 -3.53 -0.45 -8.13
C VAL A 63 -5.04 -0.20 -8.21
N GLN A 64 -5.45 0.92 -8.78
CA GLN A 64 -6.86 1.27 -8.95
C GLN A 64 -7.59 0.27 -9.85
N GLU A 65 -6.98 -0.10 -10.98
CA GLU A 65 -7.51 -1.09 -11.90
C GLU A 65 -7.55 -2.50 -11.29
N PHE A 66 -6.54 -2.85 -10.48
CA PHE A 66 -6.55 -4.11 -9.73
C PHE A 66 -7.74 -4.16 -8.78
N ILE A 67 -7.98 -3.11 -7.98
CA ILE A 67 -9.14 -3.02 -7.08
C ILE A 67 -10.46 -3.17 -7.86
N ARG A 68 -10.55 -2.57 -9.05
CA ARG A 68 -11.74 -2.67 -9.91
C ARG A 68 -12.03 -4.10 -10.35
N LYS A 69 -11.00 -4.91 -10.63
CA LYS A 69 -11.13 -6.30 -11.08
C LYS A 69 -11.19 -7.32 -9.95
N LEU A 70 -10.61 -7.00 -8.79
CA LEU A 70 -10.44 -7.90 -7.66
C LEU A 70 -11.79 -8.46 -7.18
N VAL A 71 -11.84 -9.76 -6.96
CA VAL A 71 -12.97 -10.48 -6.35
C VAL A 71 -12.50 -11.09 -5.02
N LEU A 72 -13.07 -10.64 -3.93
CA LEU A 72 -12.80 -11.14 -2.59
C LEU A 72 -13.93 -12.08 -2.17
N LYS A 73 -13.71 -13.39 -2.35
CA LYS A 73 -14.69 -14.42 -1.94
C LYS A 73 -14.71 -14.52 -0.41
N GLY A 74 -15.91 -14.48 0.16
CA GLY A 74 -16.08 -14.55 1.61
C GLY A 74 -15.87 -13.20 2.32
N TYR A 75 -15.95 -12.08 1.61
CA TYR A 75 -15.87 -10.76 2.24
C TYR A 75 -17.09 -10.51 3.14
N GLN A 76 -16.83 -10.33 4.44
CA GLN A 76 -17.81 -10.10 5.49
C GLN A 76 -17.42 -8.89 6.35
N GLN A 77 -17.02 -7.79 5.70
CA GLN A 77 -16.56 -6.57 6.37
C GLN A 77 -15.24 -6.72 7.15
N GLN A 78 -14.36 -7.62 6.71
CA GLN A 78 -13.01 -7.76 7.28
C GLN A 78 -12.30 -6.40 7.32
N TYR A 79 -11.39 -6.24 8.28
CA TYR A 79 -10.63 -5.01 8.43
C TYR A 79 -9.77 -4.75 7.19
N LEU A 80 -10.09 -3.67 6.48
CA LEU A 80 -9.43 -3.29 5.24
C LEU A 80 -8.67 -1.97 5.44
N PHE A 81 -7.40 -1.97 5.08
CA PHE A 81 -6.52 -0.83 5.21
C PHE A 81 -5.63 -0.62 3.98
N PHE A 82 -5.02 0.55 3.88
CA PHE A 82 -3.91 0.76 2.96
C PHE A 82 -2.75 1.47 3.64
N VAL A 83 -1.54 1.23 3.10
CA VAL A 83 -0.32 1.94 3.47
C VAL A 83 0.37 2.42 2.19
N CYS A 84 0.56 3.72 2.05
CA CYS A 84 1.29 4.27 0.91
C CYS A 84 2.69 4.76 1.31
N SER A 85 3.67 4.55 0.43
CA SER A 85 4.97 5.20 0.52
C SER A 85 4.97 6.50 -0.28
N CYS A 86 5.52 7.57 0.28
CA CYS A 86 5.64 8.87 -0.39
C CYS A 86 6.95 9.55 -0.04
N GLY A 87 7.39 10.51 -0.85
CA GLY A 87 8.58 11.32 -0.58
C GLY A 87 8.33 12.37 0.50
N ASP A 88 7.15 12.98 0.50
CA ASP A 88 6.73 14.05 1.41
C ASP A 88 5.20 14.14 1.56
N ASP A 89 4.44 14.16 0.47
CA ASP A 89 3.00 14.40 0.48
C ASP A 89 2.23 13.26 -0.21
N THR A 90 1.05 12.96 0.33
CA THR A 90 0.16 11.93 -0.19
C THR A 90 -0.93 12.45 -1.13
N GLY A 91 -1.13 13.76 -1.19
CA GLY A 91 -2.14 14.43 -2.00
C GLY A 91 -3.54 13.85 -1.82
N LEU A 92 -4.16 13.45 -2.93
CA LEU A 92 -5.50 12.88 -2.98
C LEU A 92 -5.56 11.35 -2.80
N THR A 93 -4.44 10.72 -2.44
CA THR A 93 -4.34 9.25 -2.34
C THR A 93 -5.45 8.64 -1.50
N ARG A 94 -5.74 9.22 -0.34
CA ARG A 94 -6.78 8.72 0.55
C ARG A 94 -8.17 8.77 -0.10
N GLN A 95 -8.54 9.91 -0.65
CA GLN A 95 -9.86 10.11 -1.27
C GLN A 95 -10.06 9.17 -2.47
N VAL A 96 -9.01 9.00 -3.28
CA VAL A 96 -9.07 8.10 -4.45
C VAL A 96 -9.19 6.64 -4.01
N MET A 97 -8.43 6.20 -2.99
CA MET A 97 -8.54 4.85 -2.44
C MET A 97 -9.92 4.59 -1.82
N GLU A 98 -10.39 5.48 -0.96
CA GLU A 98 -11.72 5.34 -0.34
C GLU A 98 -12.82 5.24 -1.40
N LYS A 99 -12.76 6.06 -2.44
CA LYS A 99 -13.71 6.01 -3.57
C LYS A 99 -13.62 4.70 -4.35
N ALA A 100 -12.41 4.23 -4.65
CA ALA A 100 -12.21 2.97 -5.38
C ALA A 100 -12.74 1.76 -4.60
N LEU A 101 -12.49 1.70 -3.31
CA LEU A 101 -12.96 0.63 -2.42
C LEU A 101 -14.49 0.70 -2.22
N ALA A 102 -15.04 1.89 -2.00
CA ALA A 102 -16.48 2.10 -1.86
C ALA A 102 -17.26 1.67 -3.10
N ALA A 103 -16.71 1.88 -4.31
CA ALA A 103 -17.30 1.42 -5.57
C ALA A 103 -17.40 -0.12 -5.65
N ARG A 104 -16.65 -0.84 -4.82
CA ARG A 104 -16.70 -2.31 -4.68
C ARG A 104 -17.60 -2.75 -3.51
N GLY A 105 -18.21 -1.82 -2.78
CA GLY A 105 -18.93 -2.10 -1.54
C GLY A 105 -18.02 -2.42 -0.35
N TRP A 106 -16.73 -2.09 -0.44
CA TRP A 106 -15.75 -2.34 0.62
C TRP A 106 -15.50 -1.08 1.43
N ARG A 107 -15.45 -1.25 2.75
CA ARG A 107 -15.17 -0.15 3.67
C ARG A 107 -13.66 -0.05 3.92
N CYS A 108 -13.08 1.11 3.64
CA CYS A 108 -11.73 1.42 4.09
C CYS A 108 -11.75 1.78 5.59
N ASN A 109 -11.13 0.97 6.42
CA ASN A 109 -11.10 1.18 7.87
C ASN A 109 -9.96 2.11 8.29
N ALA A 110 -8.82 2.07 7.59
CA ALA A 110 -7.69 2.95 7.86
C ALA A 110 -6.81 3.17 6.63
N GLY A 111 -6.20 4.34 6.56
CA GLY A 111 -5.16 4.68 5.59
C GLY A 111 -3.96 5.28 6.31
N PHE A 112 -2.78 4.80 5.96
CA PHE A 112 -1.50 5.23 6.53
C PHE A 112 -0.52 5.63 5.44
N SER A 113 0.47 6.44 5.81
CA SER A 113 1.60 6.78 4.95
C SER A 113 2.92 6.55 5.68
N VAL A 114 3.94 6.17 4.94
CA VAL A 114 5.32 6.08 5.41
C VAL A 114 6.18 6.91 4.46
N ILE A 115 6.89 7.89 5.02
CA ILE A 115 7.83 8.70 4.25
C ILE A 115 9.04 7.85 3.92
N MET A 116 9.38 7.79 2.64
CA MET A 116 10.50 7.03 2.09
C MET A 116 11.36 7.92 1.20
N PRO A 117 12.59 7.55 0.90
CA PRO A 117 13.43 8.32 -0.01
C PRO A 117 12.75 8.59 -1.34
N ASN A 118 12.88 9.83 -1.82
CA ASN A 118 12.37 10.24 -3.11
C ASN A 118 13.26 9.65 -4.23
N ASN A 119 12.61 9.17 -5.29
CA ASN A 119 13.28 8.60 -6.47
C ASN A 119 12.66 9.08 -7.79
N TYR A 120 11.89 10.17 -7.74
CA TYR A 120 11.25 10.74 -8.90
C TYR A 120 12.14 11.79 -9.54
N VAL A 121 12.50 11.58 -10.81
CA VAL A 121 13.48 12.39 -11.55
C VAL A 121 12.98 12.89 -12.91
N LEU A 122 11.67 12.75 -13.19
CA LEU A 122 11.13 13.00 -14.54
C LEU A 122 10.76 14.46 -14.82
N PHE A 123 10.60 15.30 -13.78
CA PHE A 123 10.29 16.70 -13.96
C PHE A 123 11.43 17.62 -13.49
N PRO A 124 11.63 18.76 -14.16
CA PRO A 124 12.58 19.76 -13.69
C PRO A 124 12.28 20.17 -12.24
N GLY A 125 13.30 20.22 -11.41
CA GLY A 125 13.18 20.53 -9.98
C GLY A 125 12.89 19.33 -9.07
N PHE A 126 12.68 18.15 -9.64
CA PHE A 126 12.58 16.89 -8.88
C PHE A 126 13.86 16.08 -9.10
N ASP A 127 14.41 15.58 -8.00
CA ASP A 127 15.60 14.72 -8.01
C ASP A 127 15.52 13.72 -6.87
N VAL A 128 16.45 12.79 -6.84
CA VAL A 128 16.64 11.89 -5.69
C VAL A 128 17.07 12.71 -4.47
N ASP A 129 16.72 12.22 -3.29
CA ASP A 129 17.18 12.82 -2.04
C ASP A 129 18.71 12.77 -1.93
N SER A 130 19.31 13.75 -1.23
CA SER A 130 20.71 13.66 -0.83
C SER A 130 20.95 12.41 0.00
N LYS A 131 22.19 11.91 0.01
CA LYS A 131 22.54 10.69 0.81
C LYS A 131 22.25 10.84 2.30
N GLU A 132 22.35 12.03 2.83
CA GLU A 132 22.02 12.33 4.24
C GLU A 132 20.52 12.26 4.48
N LEU A 133 19.72 12.88 3.58
CA LEU A 133 18.27 12.85 3.67
C LEU A 133 17.73 11.44 3.45
N GLU A 134 18.27 10.69 2.47
CA GLU A 134 17.94 9.28 2.24
C GLU A 134 18.13 8.44 3.51
N LYS A 135 19.31 8.54 4.15
CA LYS A 135 19.61 7.83 5.40
C LYS A 135 18.65 8.21 6.54
N LYS A 136 18.35 9.50 6.66
CA LYS A 136 17.40 9.99 7.65
C LYS A 136 16.01 9.40 7.44
N LYS A 137 15.47 9.48 6.22
CA LYS A 137 14.15 8.94 5.90
C LYS A 137 14.07 7.43 6.13
N LEU A 138 15.10 6.67 5.74
CA LEU A 138 15.15 5.21 5.99
C LEU A 138 15.18 4.90 7.49
N ALA A 139 15.93 5.65 8.29
CA ALA A 139 15.96 5.46 9.74
C ALA A 139 14.61 5.79 10.40
N GLU A 140 13.92 6.84 9.94
CA GLU A 140 12.61 7.25 10.45
C GLU A 140 11.46 6.34 9.98
N ALA A 141 11.61 5.70 8.83
CA ALA A 141 10.59 4.78 8.28
C ALA A 141 10.37 3.56 9.17
N VAL A 142 11.40 3.05 9.82
CA VAL A 142 11.30 1.85 10.69
C VAL A 142 10.32 2.09 11.85
N PRO A 143 10.55 3.06 12.75
CA PRO A 143 9.62 3.31 13.87
C PRO A 143 8.24 3.78 13.39
N ALA A 144 8.15 4.49 12.25
CA ALA A 144 6.88 4.87 11.65
C ALA A 144 6.06 3.63 11.24
N LEU A 145 6.69 2.67 10.57
CA LEU A 145 6.04 1.43 10.16
C LEU A 145 5.66 0.54 11.35
N GLU A 146 6.50 0.44 12.37
CA GLU A 146 6.18 -0.27 13.62
C GLU A 146 4.93 0.32 14.30
N LYS A 147 4.79 1.65 14.31
CA LYS A 147 3.59 2.31 14.83
C LYS A 147 2.35 1.95 14.00
N VAL A 148 2.46 1.98 12.66
CA VAL A 148 1.37 1.57 11.75
C VAL A 148 0.97 0.12 12.01
N SER A 149 1.95 -0.77 12.11
CA SER A 149 1.71 -2.21 12.36
C SER A 149 0.97 -2.44 13.68
N ARG A 150 1.38 -1.78 14.76
CA ARG A 150 0.67 -1.85 16.06
C ARG A 150 -0.78 -1.39 15.97
N LEU A 151 -1.06 -0.32 15.20
CA LEU A 151 -2.42 0.18 14.99
C LEU A 151 -3.29 -0.80 14.20
N ILE A 152 -2.70 -1.54 13.26
CA ILE A 152 -3.38 -2.59 12.49
C ILE A 152 -3.61 -3.84 13.36
N THR A 153 -2.62 -4.24 14.18
CA THR A 153 -2.73 -5.41 15.06
C THR A 153 -3.86 -5.28 16.10
N GLY A 154 -4.08 -4.10 16.62
CA GLY A 154 -5.12 -3.82 17.62
C GLY A 154 -6.57 -3.83 17.07
N ARG A 155 -6.80 -4.34 15.86
CA ARG A 155 -8.10 -4.32 15.18
C ARG A 155 -8.63 -5.74 14.93
#